data_e2b019dedee9135c0220f4e628ff501d
#
_entry.id   e2b019dedee9135c0220f4e628ff501d
#
_cell.length_a   1.000
_cell.length_b   1.000
_cell.length_c   1.000
_cell.angle_alpha   90.00
_cell.angle_beta   90.00
_cell.angle_gamma   90.00
#
_symmetry.space_group_name_H-M   'P 1'
#
loop_
_entity.id
_entity.type
_entity.pdbx_description
1 polymer ?
#
loop_
_entity_poly.entity_id
_entity_poly.type
_entity_poly.pdbx_seq_one_letter_code
_entity_poly.pdbx_strand_id
1 'polypeptide(L)'
;MTKANVVNGFVEYIARKTKENCPVTVRVPLNDVAKSILEKYNDLPGQQLLPFTSQQQYNRDIKTMFEKAGLDRIVTVINPKTREEEKKRLCDIASSHLARRTFIGNLYKETPDPNIIGKLSGHKEGSRAFARYRDIDDDMLTDLVSKLN
;
A
#
# COMPACT_ATOMS: atom_id res chain seq x y z
N MET A 1 -5.56 -7.62 -12.67
CA MET A 1 -6.04 -6.38 -13.31
C MET A 1 -5.81 -6.46 -14.81
N THR A 2 -6.71 -5.88 -15.59
CA THR A 2 -6.64 -5.81 -17.05
C THR A 2 -6.58 -4.36 -17.51
N LYS A 3 -6.27 -4.15 -18.78
CA LYS A 3 -6.26 -2.81 -19.42
C LYS A 3 -7.63 -2.11 -19.30
N ALA A 4 -8.73 -2.88 -19.29
CA ALA A 4 -10.09 -2.35 -19.08
C ALA A 4 -10.33 -1.75 -17.68
N ASN A 5 -9.46 -2.00 -16.71
CA ASN A 5 -9.54 -1.37 -15.39
C ASN A 5 -9.03 0.08 -15.37
N VAL A 6 -8.42 0.56 -16.44
CA VAL A 6 -7.96 1.95 -16.57
C VAL A 6 -9.00 2.74 -17.34
N VAL A 7 -9.68 3.65 -16.64
CA VAL A 7 -10.79 4.45 -17.19
C VAL A 7 -10.57 5.92 -16.85
N ASN A 8 -10.47 6.76 -17.87
CA ASN A 8 -10.37 8.23 -17.71
C ASN A 8 -9.31 8.69 -16.69
N GLY A 9 -8.12 8.08 -16.69
CA GLY A 9 -7.04 8.42 -15.78
C GLY A 9 -7.19 7.84 -14.36
N PHE A 10 -8.09 6.90 -14.16
CA PHE A 10 -8.26 6.16 -12.91
C PHE A 10 -8.06 4.68 -13.10
N VAL A 11 -7.61 3.99 -12.05
CA VAL A 11 -7.72 2.53 -11.93
C VAL A 11 -8.97 2.21 -11.15
N GLU A 12 -9.86 1.40 -11.75
CA GLU A 12 -11.12 0.96 -11.13
C GLU A 12 -11.13 -0.56 -10.97
N TYR A 13 -11.44 -1.02 -9.76
CA TYR A 13 -11.53 -2.45 -9.49
C TYR A 13 -12.42 -2.75 -8.29
N ILE A 14 -12.94 -3.98 -8.25
CA ILE A 14 -13.60 -4.52 -7.06
C ILE A 14 -12.63 -5.44 -6.34
N ALA A 15 -12.35 -5.16 -5.07
CA ALA A 15 -11.44 -5.97 -4.28
C ALA A 15 -11.97 -7.41 -4.14
N ARG A 16 -11.14 -8.42 -4.47
CA ARG A 16 -11.54 -9.83 -4.46
C ARG A 16 -12.16 -10.27 -3.13
N LYS A 17 -11.65 -9.76 -2.02
CA LYS A 17 -12.08 -10.08 -0.66
C LYS A 17 -13.51 -9.62 -0.32
N THR A 18 -14.02 -8.60 -1.01
CA THR A 18 -15.33 -7.99 -0.76
C THR A 18 -16.33 -8.28 -1.86
N LYS A 19 -15.91 -8.96 -2.92
CA LYS A 19 -16.72 -9.19 -4.13
C LYS A 19 -18.00 -9.97 -3.85
N GLU A 20 -17.97 -10.91 -2.92
CA GLU A 20 -19.11 -11.81 -2.64
C GLU A 20 -20.10 -11.23 -1.62
N ASN A 21 -19.64 -10.41 -0.67
CA ASN A 21 -20.50 -9.95 0.43
C ASN A 21 -20.97 -8.50 0.31
N CYS A 22 -20.12 -7.63 -0.25
CA CYS A 22 -20.42 -6.21 -0.40
C CYS A 22 -19.47 -5.61 -1.44
N PRO A 23 -19.75 -5.79 -2.73
CA PRO A 23 -18.87 -5.30 -3.78
C PRO A 23 -18.84 -3.77 -3.77
N VAL A 24 -17.67 -3.21 -3.45
CA VAL A 24 -17.41 -1.77 -3.56
C VAL A 24 -16.36 -1.55 -4.63
N THR A 25 -16.69 -0.74 -5.61
CA THR A 25 -15.71 -0.31 -6.62
C THR A 25 -14.74 0.66 -5.98
N VAL A 26 -13.48 0.29 -5.98
CA VAL A 26 -12.37 1.17 -5.60
C VAL A 26 -11.92 1.92 -6.84
N ARG A 27 -11.86 3.24 -6.75
CA ARG A 27 -11.46 4.12 -7.84
C ARG A 27 -10.29 4.98 -7.37
N VAL A 28 -9.12 4.81 -8.00
CA VAL A 28 -7.87 5.47 -7.62
C VAL A 28 -7.35 6.29 -8.79
N PRO A 29 -7.16 7.61 -8.64
CA PRO A 29 -6.57 8.43 -9.70
C PRO A 29 -5.10 8.04 -9.93
N LEU A 30 -4.69 8.06 -11.17
CA LEU A 30 -3.31 7.81 -11.59
C LEU A 30 -2.53 9.13 -11.57
N ASN A 31 -1.48 9.20 -10.77
CA ASN A 31 -0.49 10.26 -10.88
C ASN A 31 0.45 10.02 -12.09
N ASP A 32 1.29 10.97 -12.41
CA ASP A 32 2.13 10.90 -13.61
C ASP A 32 3.15 9.75 -13.56
N VAL A 33 3.66 9.42 -12.37
CA VAL A 33 4.54 8.26 -12.18
C VAL A 33 3.80 6.95 -12.50
N ALA A 34 2.57 6.80 -12.00
CA ALA A 34 1.77 5.62 -12.28
C ALA A 34 1.42 5.50 -13.77
N LYS A 35 1.10 6.62 -14.43
CA LYS A 35 0.87 6.65 -15.88
C LYS A 35 2.09 6.21 -16.66
N SER A 36 3.28 6.76 -16.35
CA SER A 36 4.52 6.39 -17.03
C SER A 36 4.87 4.91 -16.86
N ILE A 37 4.58 4.33 -15.68
CA ILE A 37 4.76 2.89 -15.45
C ILE A 37 3.79 2.10 -16.35
N LEU A 38 2.53 2.49 -16.43
CA LEU A 38 1.54 1.80 -17.27
C LEU A 38 1.89 1.91 -18.76
N GLU A 39 2.33 3.06 -19.22
CA GLU A 39 2.81 3.27 -20.60
C GLU A 39 3.96 2.34 -20.95
N LYS A 40 4.92 2.16 -20.04
CA LYS A 40 6.04 1.22 -20.22
C LYS A 40 5.59 -0.23 -20.50
N TYR A 41 4.42 -0.61 -20.01
CA TYR A 41 3.88 -1.96 -20.16
C TYR A 41 2.67 -2.02 -21.12
N ASN A 42 2.42 -0.97 -21.89
CA ASN A 42 1.28 -0.89 -22.78
C ASN A 42 1.30 -1.98 -23.88
N ASP A 43 2.50 -2.36 -24.34
CA ASP A 43 2.72 -3.34 -25.39
C ASP A 43 2.70 -4.80 -24.91
N LEU A 44 2.34 -5.03 -23.63
CA LEU A 44 2.17 -6.40 -23.15
C LEU A 44 1.08 -7.13 -23.94
N PRO A 45 1.35 -8.39 -24.36
CA PRO A 45 0.37 -9.19 -25.07
C PRO A 45 -0.87 -9.46 -24.21
N GLY A 46 -2.05 -9.45 -24.83
CA GLY A 46 -3.32 -9.74 -24.17
C GLY A 46 -3.88 -8.55 -23.37
N GLN A 47 -4.75 -8.88 -22.43
CA GLN A 47 -5.52 -7.90 -21.62
C GLN A 47 -4.85 -7.50 -20.31
N GLN A 48 -3.69 -8.04 -20.00
CA GLN A 48 -3.02 -7.77 -18.72
C GLN A 48 -2.52 -6.32 -18.64
N LEU A 49 -2.77 -5.68 -17.50
CA LEU A 49 -2.33 -4.30 -17.25
C LEU A 49 -0.83 -4.23 -16.93
N LEU A 50 -0.31 -5.22 -16.19
CA LEU A 50 1.08 -5.33 -15.76
C LEU A 50 1.55 -6.79 -15.91
N PRO A 51 2.86 -7.05 -15.96
CA PRO A 51 3.37 -8.41 -15.97
C PRO A 51 2.83 -9.23 -14.79
N PHE A 52 2.38 -10.45 -15.08
CA PHE A 52 1.90 -11.34 -14.03
C PHE A 52 3.08 -12.04 -13.35
N THR A 53 3.06 -12.04 -12.04
CA THR A 53 3.91 -12.88 -11.20
C THR A 53 3.11 -13.45 -10.04
N SER A 54 3.49 -14.61 -9.51
CA SER A 54 2.84 -15.14 -8.32
C SER A 54 3.13 -14.26 -7.10
N GLN A 55 2.21 -14.22 -6.13
CA GLN A 55 2.41 -13.44 -4.91
C GLN A 55 3.66 -13.87 -4.15
N GLN A 56 3.99 -15.16 -4.18
CA GLN A 56 5.19 -15.69 -3.53
C GLN A 56 6.47 -15.18 -4.22
N GLN A 57 6.51 -15.21 -5.55
CA GLN A 57 7.64 -14.69 -6.30
C GLN A 57 7.77 -13.18 -6.10
N TYR A 58 6.67 -12.44 -6.19
CA TYR A 58 6.66 -11.00 -5.95
C TYR A 58 7.23 -10.62 -4.57
N ASN A 59 6.85 -11.35 -3.51
CA ASN A 59 7.40 -11.10 -2.18
C ASN A 59 8.89 -11.47 -2.07
N ARG A 60 9.36 -12.49 -2.78
CA ARG A 60 10.81 -12.80 -2.87
C ARG A 60 11.57 -11.70 -3.57
N ASP A 61 11.05 -11.21 -4.69
CA ASP A 61 11.68 -10.14 -5.45
C ASP A 61 11.78 -8.83 -4.65
N ILE A 62 10.74 -8.50 -3.87
CA ILE A 62 10.76 -7.36 -2.95
C ILE A 62 11.90 -7.50 -1.93
N LYS A 63 12.07 -8.66 -1.30
CA LYS A 63 13.15 -8.90 -0.34
C LYS A 63 14.53 -8.72 -0.97
N THR A 64 14.73 -9.33 -2.14
CA THR A 64 15.97 -9.19 -2.90
C THR A 64 16.23 -7.74 -3.31
N MET A 65 15.19 -7.02 -3.72
CA MET A 65 15.30 -5.60 -4.06
C MET A 65 15.72 -4.76 -2.85
N PHE A 66 15.11 -4.99 -1.68
CA PHE A 66 15.46 -4.29 -0.43
C PHE A 66 16.90 -4.58 -0.01
N GLU A 67 17.33 -5.83 -0.10
CA GLU A 67 18.71 -6.23 0.22
C GLU A 67 19.72 -5.55 -0.72
N LYS A 68 19.47 -5.58 -2.04
CA LYS A 68 20.33 -4.90 -3.04
C LYS A 68 20.36 -3.39 -2.88
N ALA A 69 19.29 -2.79 -2.38
CA ALA A 69 19.20 -1.36 -2.11
C ALA A 69 19.82 -0.97 -0.74
N GLY A 70 20.38 -1.92 0.02
CA GLY A 70 20.94 -1.65 1.36
C GLY A 70 19.89 -1.32 2.41
N LEU A 71 18.61 -1.68 2.19
CA LEU A 71 17.52 -1.48 3.13
C LEU A 71 17.41 -2.67 4.10
N ASP A 72 18.49 -2.93 4.83
CA ASP A 72 18.66 -4.10 5.69
C ASP A 72 18.75 -3.79 7.20
N ARG A 73 18.43 -2.55 7.59
CA ARG A 73 18.42 -2.14 9.00
C ARG A 73 17.64 -3.11 9.88
N ILE A 74 18.09 -3.28 11.12
CA ILE A 74 17.41 -4.12 12.11
C ILE A 74 16.15 -3.39 12.60
N VAL A 75 15.05 -4.11 12.63
CA VAL A 75 13.76 -3.66 13.16
C VAL A 75 13.23 -4.65 14.18
N THR A 76 12.55 -4.14 15.20
CA THR A 76 11.85 -4.97 16.18
C THR A 76 10.46 -5.31 15.66
N VAL A 77 10.10 -6.57 15.68
CA VAL A 77 8.79 -7.09 15.30
C VAL A 77 8.25 -8.00 16.38
N ILE A 78 6.94 -8.04 16.54
CA ILE A 78 6.29 -8.97 17.46
C ILE A 78 6.02 -10.29 16.74
N ASN A 79 6.53 -11.39 17.27
CA ASN A 79 6.20 -12.70 16.77
C ASN A 79 4.69 -12.97 16.98
N PRO A 80 3.92 -13.29 15.93
CA PRO A 80 2.47 -13.46 16.06
C PRO A 80 2.08 -14.69 16.88
N LYS A 81 2.98 -15.66 17.06
CA LYS A 81 2.72 -16.90 17.81
C LYS A 81 3.11 -16.77 19.28
N THR A 82 4.37 -16.36 19.55
CA THR A 82 4.92 -16.27 20.91
C THR A 82 4.59 -14.96 21.61
N ARG A 83 4.24 -13.90 20.86
CA ARG A 83 4.05 -12.53 21.35
C ARG A 83 5.32 -11.86 21.86
N GLU A 84 6.46 -12.45 21.64
CA GLU A 84 7.76 -11.93 22.00
C GLU A 84 8.32 -10.99 20.93
N GLU A 85 9.19 -10.09 21.35
CA GLU A 85 9.92 -9.21 20.44
C GLU A 85 11.04 -9.98 19.75
N GLU A 86 11.13 -9.85 18.46
CA GLU A 86 12.20 -10.40 17.62
C GLU A 86 12.87 -9.28 16.83
N LYS A 87 14.19 -9.35 16.73
CA LYS A 87 14.98 -8.46 15.87
C LYS A 87 15.21 -9.12 14.52
N LYS A 88 14.75 -8.46 13.44
CA LYS A 88 14.89 -8.95 12.07
C LYS A 88 15.40 -7.85 11.15
N ARG A 89 16.11 -8.23 10.08
CA ARG A 89 16.46 -7.28 9.03
C ARG A 89 15.20 -6.87 8.28
N LEU A 90 15.08 -5.60 7.89
CA LEU A 90 13.92 -5.08 7.16
C LEU A 90 13.71 -5.83 5.84
N CYS A 91 14.78 -6.15 5.10
CA CYS A 91 14.71 -6.92 3.86
C CYS A 91 14.12 -8.32 4.06
N ASP A 92 14.35 -8.99 5.20
CA ASP A 92 13.82 -10.33 5.46
C ASP A 92 12.31 -10.37 5.67
N ILE A 93 11.74 -9.27 6.17
CA ILE A 93 10.30 -9.15 6.46
C ILE A 93 9.54 -8.33 5.42
N ALA A 94 10.24 -7.76 4.45
CA ALA A 94 9.63 -6.98 3.39
C ALA A 94 8.61 -7.80 2.59
N SER A 95 7.49 -7.20 2.26
CA SER A 95 6.40 -7.82 1.51
C SER A 95 5.55 -6.78 0.78
N SER A 96 4.65 -7.23 -0.09
CA SER A 96 3.70 -6.35 -0.81
C SER A 96 2.87 -5.44 0.12
N HIS A 97 2.67 -5.84 1.37
CA HIS A 97 1.96 -5.01 2.36
C HIS A 97 2.72 -3.72 2.73
N LEU A 98 4.04 -3.67 2.58
CA LEU A 98 4.82 -2.46 2.82
C LEU A 98 4.40 -1.32 1.89
N ALA A 99 4.23 -1.60 0.60
CA ALA A 99 3.80 -0.61 -0.37
C ALA A 99 2.46 0.04 0.06
N ARG A 100 1.52 -0.79 0.52
CA ARG A 100 0.22 -0.30 1.01
C ARG A 100 0.35 0.54 2.28
N ARG A 101 1.20 0.10 3.22
CA ARG A 101 1.46 0.87 4.45
C ARG A 101 2.08 2.22 4.14
N THR A 102 3.10 2.25 3.30
CA THR A 102 3.78 3.49 2.87
C THR A 102 2.80 4.42 2.16
N PHE A 103 1.97 3.91 1.25
CA PHE A 103 0.96 4.71 0.56
C PHE A 103 0.00 5.38 1.55
N ILE A 104 -0.56 4.62 2.48
CA ILE A 104 -1.51 5.14 3.47
C ILE A 104 -0.79 6.11 4.44
N GLY A 105 0.39 5.75 4.95
CA GLY A 105 1.15 6.60 5.88
C GLY A 105 1.52 7.94 5.25
N ASN A 106 2.00 7.95 4.00
CA ASN A 106 2.32 9.19 3.30
C ASN A 106 1.08 10.06 3.06
N LEU A 107 -0.06 9.45 2.71
CA LEU A 107 -1.31 10.19 2.56
C LEU A 107 -1.79 10.82 3.87
N TYR A 108 -1.57 10.14 5.02
CA TYR A 108 -1.93 10.70 6.31
C TYR A 108 -1.10 11.92 6.69
N LYS A 109 0.15 12.00 6.27
CA LYS A 109 1.00 13.19 6.47
C LYS A 109 0.47 14.42 5.72
N GLU A 110 -0.11 14.19 4.55
CA GLU A 110 -0.66 15.27 3.71
C GLU A 110 -2.12 15.63 4.07
N THR A 111 -2.92 14.60 4.34
CA THR A 111 -4.35 14.78 4.61
C THR A 111 -4.79 13.79 5.69
N PRO A 112 -4.98 14.22 6.94
CA PRO A 112 -5.34 13.32 8.04
C PRO A 112 -6.83 12.90 8.03
N ASP A 113 -7.52 12.95 6.89
CA ASP A 113 -8.91 12.48 6.76
C ASP A 113 -8.96 10.97 6.44
N PRO A 114 -9.38 10.14 7.41
CA PRO A 114 -9.48 8.71 7.23
C PRO A 114 -10.47 8.28 6.16
N ASN A 115 -11.49 9.09 5.87
CA ASN A 115 -12.53 8.74 4.90
C ASN A 115 -12.01 8.85 3.48
N ILE A 116 -11.26 9.91 3.17
CA ILE A 116 -10.62 10.11 1.86
C ILE A 116 -9.60 9.00 1.62
N ILE A 117 -8.72 8.76 2.59
CA ILE A 117 -7.68 7.73 2.48
C ILE A 117 -8.29 6.33 2.42
N GLY A 118 -9.37 6.09 3.17
CA GLY A 118 -10.14 4.84 3.13
C GLY A 118 -10.70 4.55 1.74
N LYS A 119 -11.28 5.54 1.06
CA LYS A 119 -11.76 5.43 -0.33
C LYS A 119 -10.63 5.07 -1.30
N LEU A 120 -9.49 5.73 -1.21
CA LEU A 120 -8.33 5.47 -2.07
C LEU A 120 -7.71 4.10 -1.82
N SER A 121 -7.68 3.64 -0.59
CA SER A 121 -7.06 2.38 -0.19
C SER A 121 -8.03 1.18 -0.20
N GLY A 122 -9.33 1.42 -0.41
CA GLY A 122 -10.37 0.38 -0.39
C GLY A 122 -10.67 -0.19 1.00
N HIS A 123 -10.41 0.56 2.06
CA HIS A 123 -10.79 0.19 3.41
C HIS A 123 -12.19 0.70 3.74
N LYS A 124 -12.95 -0.10 4.50
CA LYS A 124 -14.22 0.33 5.07
C LYS A 124 -13.98 1.31 6.23
N GLU A 125 -14.88 2.27 6.37
CA GLU A 125 -14.93 3.16 7.53
C GLU A 125 -14.97 2.35 8.83
N GLY A 126 -14.23 2.80 9.87
CA GLY A 126 -14.14 2.11 11.16
C GLY A 126 -13.34 0.80 11.16
N SER A 127 -12.71 0.41 10.06
CA SER A 127 -11.93 -0.82 9.97
C SER A 127 -10.75 -0.83 10.95
N ARG A 128 -10.73 -1.81 11.88
CA ARG A 128 -9.57 -2.05 12.77
C ARG A 128 -8.27 -2.30 12.00
N ALA A 129 -8.36 -2.91 10.82
CA ALA A 129 -7.21 -3.10 9.95
C ALA A 129 -6.68 -1.78 9.43
N PHE A 130 -7.56 -0.83 9.12
CA PHE A 130 -7.17 0.49 8.68
C PHE A 130 -6.54 1.33 9.79
N ALA A 131 -7.02 1.21 11.02
CA ALA A 131 -6.46 1.91 12.17
C ALA A 131 -4.97 1.59 12.41
N ARG A 132 -4.52 0.38 12.02
CA ARG A 132 -3.10 -0.03 12.12
C ARG A 132 -2.16 0.69 11.14
N TYR A 133 -2.71 1.35 10.15
CA TYR A 133 -1.94 2.13 9.16
C TYR A 133 -1.87 3.61 9.50
N ARG A 134 -2.59 4.04 10.55
CA ARG A 134 -2.51 5.40 11.10
C ARG A 134 -1.28 5.46 11.99
N ASP A 135 -0.14 5.69 11.39
CA ASP A 135 1.08 6.00 12.14
C ASP A 135 1.06 7.51 12.38
N ILE A 136 0.57 7.88 13.57
CA ILE A 136 0.62 9.27 14.04
C ILE A 136 1.98 9.42 14.68
N ASP A 137 2.90 10.09 13.96
CA ASP A 137 4.24 10.36 14.48
C ASP A 137 4.24 11.64 15.35
N ASP A 138 5.30 11.83 16.12
CA ASP A 138 5.44 12.97 17.05
C ASP A 138 5.47 14.31 16.31
N ASP A 139 5.94 14.34 15.06
CA ASP A 139 5.96 15.53 14.21
C ASP A 139 4.52 15.99 13.91
N MET A 140 3.64 15.06 13.57
CA MET A 140 2.22 15.36 13.33
C MET A 140 1.53 15.92 14.59
N LEU A 141 1.86 15.38 15.76
CA LEU A 141 1.32 15.89 17.04
C LEU A 141 1.83 17.29 17.34
N THR A 142 3.12 17.53 17.12
CA THR A 142 3.75 18.84 17.31
C THR A 142 3.16 19.89 16.38
N ASP A 143 3.01 19.57 15.12
CA ASP A 143 2.40 20.45 14.12
C ASP A 143 0.95 20.80 14.46
N LEU A 144 0.20 19.82 14.95
CA LEU A 144 -1.20 20.04 15.34
C LEU A 144 -1.29 21.00 16.53
N VAL A 145 -0.47 20.81 17.55
CA VAL A 145 -0.45 21.65 18.75
C VAL A 145 0.06 23.07 18.43
N SER A 146 1.02 23.22 17.53
CA SER A 146 1.54 24.53 17.12
C SER A 146 0.48 25.43 16.46
N LYS A 147 -0.56 24.85 15.89
CA LYS A 147 -1.69 25.59 15.28
C LYS A 147 -2.67 26.17 16.31
N LEU A 148 -2.50 25.87 17.59
CA LEU A 148 -3.33 26.41 18.67
C LEU A 148 -2.79 27.70 19.28
N ASN A 149 -1.61 28.18 18.82
CA ASN A 149 -0.96 29.40 19.28
C ASN A 149 -1.28 30.58 18.35
#